data_71c9d9eec73addd1c726b5ba61273d6c
#
_entry.id   71c9d9eec73addd1c726b5ba61273d6c
#
_cell.length_a   1.000
_cell.length_b   1.000
_cell.length_c   1.000
_cell.angle_alpha   90.00
_cell.angle_beta   90.00
_cell.angle_gamma   90.00
#
_symmetry.space_group_name_H-M   'P 1'
#
loop_
_entity.id
_entity.type
_entity.pdbx_description
1 polymer ?
#
loop_
_entity_poly.entity_id
_entity_poly.type
_entity_poly.pdbx_seq_one_letter_code
_entity_poly.pdbx_strand_id
1 'polypeptide(L)'
;MRLPSVYPAGTGAAVKYAKAYLKAEGCTITDQEPDVVLLDVPTRLGLRELEDLMEVFPQGTVVCGGNLPVLPCPQLDLLKDTEYLAENAVITAECALRVVGEQLPSELRENTILIIGWGRIGKCLADLLGRFGADVTVTARKEVDVATLHSLGLRADTPDRIRPGDYAAVINTAPAVVYDEAELEGCKLKIDLASCPGMLGDDVIIARGLPGKYVPESSGRLIARRLLALWKEAK
;
A
#
# COMPACT_ATOMS: atom_id res chain seq x y z
N MET A 1 2.58 -18.20 25.41
CA MET A 1 3.72 -17.90 24.52
C MET A 1 4.31 -16.55 24.93
N ARG A 2 5.65 -16.42 25.01
CA ARG A 2 6.31 -15.15 25.39
C ARG A 2 6.15 -14.15 24.23
N LEU A 3 5.77 -12.91 24.56
CA LEU A 3 5.78 -11.79 23.61
C LEU A 3 7.22 -11.36 23.30
N PRO A 4 7.51 -10.85 22.09
CA PRO A 4 8.84 -10.40 21.75
C PRO A 4 9.21 -9.10 22.47
N SER A 5 10.51 -8.94 22.74
CA SER A 5 11.10 -7.63 22.97
C SER A 5 11.39 -6.98 21.62
N VAL A 6 11.08 -5.68 21.45
CA VAL A 6 11.12 -5.00 20.16
C VAL A 6 11.94 -3.73 20.23
N TYR A 7 12.87 -3.58 19.28
CA TYR A 7 13.56 -2.32 19.00
C TYR A 7 12.93 -1.64 17.77
N PRO A 8 12.19 -0.53 17.92
CA PRO A 8 11.60 0.20 16.80
C PRO A 8 12.65 1.13 16.18
N ALA A 9 13.38 0.65 15.19
CA ALA A 9 14.42 1.40 14.48
C ALA A 9 13.85 2.26 13.33
N GLY A 10 12.65 1.96 12.83
CA GLY A 10 11.98 2.78 11.83
C GLY A 10 11.62 4.17 12.34
N THR A 11 11.73 5.19 11.48
CA THR A 11 11.53 6.61 11.83
C THR A 11 10.16 7.15 11.44
N GLY A 12 9.40 6.42 10.63
CA GLY A 12 8.10 6.82 10.12
C GLY A 12 7.02 6.92 11.20
N ALA A 13 5.99 7.72 10.93
CA ALA A 13 4.89 7.91 11.87
C ALA A 13 4.17 6.59 12.21
N ALA A 14 4.01 5.68 11.23
CA ALA A 14 3.40 4.37 11.45
C ALA A 14 4.17 3.53 12.47
N VAL A 15 5.52 3.55 12.46
CA VAL A 15 6.34 2.81 13.44
C VAL A 15 6.18 3.37 14.85
N LYS A 16 6.00 4.70 14.99
CA LYS A 16 5.72 5.31 16.31
C LYS A 16 4.41 4.79 16.89
N TYR A 17 3.37 4.66 16.08
CA TYR A 17 2.09 4.06 16.52
C TYR A 17 2.20 2.55 16.75
N ALA A 18 2.95 1.84 15.91
CA ALA A 18 3.22 0.42 16.11
C ALA A 18 3.93 0.17 17.45
N LYS A 19 4.95 0.98 17.80
CA LYS A 19 5.61 0.95 19.10
C LYS A 19 4.63 1.12 20.25
N ALA A 20 3.74 2.13 20.17
CA ALA A 20 2.75 2.39 21.22
C ALA A 20 1.78 1.20 21.38
N TYR A 21 1.31 0.64 20.29
CA TYR A 21 0.43 -0.52 20.27
C TYR A 21 1.13 -1.76 20.85
N LEU A 22 2.34 -2.08 20.39
CA LEU A 22 3.12 -3.21 20.92
C LEU A 22 3.35 -3.12 22.41
N LYS A 23 3.64 -1.90 22.93
CA LYS A 23 3.76 -1.65 24.37
C LYS A 23 2.46 -1.91 25.11
N ALA A 24 1.33 -1.48 24.54
CA ALA A 24 0.00 -1.72 25.13
C ALA A 24 -0.38 -3.21 25.17
N GLU A 25 0.06 -3.99 24.17
CA GLU A 25 -0.10 -5.44 24.11
C GLU A 25 0.86 -6.19 25.06
N GLY A 26 1.75 -5.49 25.79
CA GLY A 26 2.67 -6.06 26.77
C GLY A 26 4.05 -6.43 26.23
N CYS A 27 4.41 -6.02 25.01
CA CYS A 27 5.77 -6.18 24.52
C CYS A 27 6.75 -5.27 25.24
N THR A 28 7.96 -5.77 25.50
CA THR A 28 9.06 -4.95 26.00
C THR A 28 9.64 -4.14 24.85
N ILE A 29 9.73 -2.83 25.01
CA ILE A 29 10.40 -1.95 24.05
C ILE A 29 11.81 -1.68 24.58
N THR A 30 12.83 -2.12 23.85
CA THR A 30 14.23 -2.05 24.30
C THR A 30 15.18 -1.96 23.11
N ASP A 31 16.32 -1.33 23.31
CA ASP A 31 17.48 -1.32 22.42
C ASP A 31 18.56 -2.33 22.85
N GLN A 32 18.37 -2.99 24.01
CA GLN A 32 19.28 -3.99 24.55
C GLN A 32 18.72 -5.38 24.22
N GLU A 33 19.46 -6.14 23.40
CA GLU A 33 19.15 -7.52 23.03
C GLU A 33 17.67 -7.75 22.62
N PRO A 34 17.12 -7.00 21.63
CA PRO A 34 15.75 -7.20 21.20
C PRO A 34 15.57 -8.54 20.49
N ASP A 35 14.40 -9.16 20.66
CA ASP A 35 13.99 -10.30 19.83
C ASP A 35 13.71 -9.87 18.39
N VAL A 36 13.20 -8.64 18.19
CA VAL A 36 12.82 -8.09 16.88
C VAL A 36 13.28 -6.65 16.72
N VAL A 37 13.91 -6.35 15.58
CA VAL A 37 14.14 -4.98 15.09
C VAL A 37 13.02 -4.62 14.12
N LEU A 38 12.21 -3.62 14.46
CA LEU A 38 11.09 -3.16 13.64
C LEU A 38 11.48 -1.93 12.82
N LEU A 39 11.41 -2.07 11.49
CA LEU A 39 11.69 -1.05 10.50
C LEU A 39 10.41 -0.42 9.93
N ASP A 40 10.58 0.60 9.08
CA ASP A 40 9.50 1.14 8.27
C ASP A 40 8.98 0.11 7.24
N VAL A 41 7.70 0.24 6.85
CA VAL A 41 7.08 -0.57 5.81
C VAL A 41 6.51 0.36 4.72
N PRO A 42 7.13 0.39 3.52
CA PRO A 42 8.38 -0.29 3.14
C PRO A 42 9.60 0.28 3.87
N THR A 43 10.65 -0.54 4.06
CA THR A 43 11.92 -0.05 4.59
C THR A 43 12.63 0.84 3.57
N ARG A 44 13.35 1.83 4.07
CA ARG A 44 14.12 2.79 3.26
C ARG A 44 15.62 2.54 3.36
N LEU A 45 16.05 1.67 4.27
CA LEU A 45 17.45 1.33 4.47
C LEU A 45 17.93 0.39 3.36
N GLY A 46 19.10 0.64 2.84
CA GLY A 46 19.79 -0.23 1.91
C GLY A 46 20.43 -1.46 2.59
N LEU A 47 20.95 -2.39 1.80
CA LEU A 47 21.55 -3.64 2.32
C LEU A 47 22.65 -3.36 3.36
N ARG A 48 23.61 -2.48 3.05
CA ARG A 48 24.73 -2.17 3.96
C ARG A 48 24.26 -1.55 5.27
N GLU A 49 23.33 -0.58 5.19
CA GLU A 49 22.78 0.07 6.38
C GLU A 49 22.04 -0.92 7.28
N LEU A 50 21.40 -1.93 6.68
CA LEU A 50 20.72 -3.00 7.42
C LEU A 50 21.72 -3.99 8.04
N GLU A 51 22.78 -4.33 7.32
CA GLU A 51 23.87 -5.17 7.84
C GLU A 51 24.55 -4.48 9.03
N ASP A 52 24.95 -3.21 8.88
CA ASP A 52 25.55 -2.40 9.96
C ASP A 52 24.60 -2.29 11.18
N LEU A 53 23.31 -2.08 10.94
CA LEU A 53 22.31 -2.03 12.01
C LEU A 53 22.19 -3.37 12.74
N MET A 54 22.30 -4.48 12.03
CA MET A 54 22.12 -5.81 12.63
C MET A 54 23.38 -6.35 13.31
N GLU A 55 24.57 -5.84 12.97
CA GLU A 55 25.83 -6.25 13.62
C GLU A 55 25.87 -5.97 15.13
N VAL A 56 25.10 -4.95 15.60
CA VAL A 56 25.05 -4.59 17.02
C VAL A 56 24.11 -5.46 17.85
N PHE A 57 23.33 -6.35 17.22
CA PHE A 57 22.36 -7.19 17.91
C PHE A 57 22.77 -8.66 17.92
N PRO A 58 22.29 -9.45 18.90
CA PRO A 58 22.60 -10.89 19.01
C PRO A 58 22.21 -11.66 17.74
N GLN A 59 22.97 -12.75 17.47
CA GLN A 59 22.57 -13.69 16.44
C GLN A 59 21.17 -14.26 16.73
N GLY A 60 20.32 -14.30 15.71
CA GLY A 60 18.93 -14.75 15.82
C GLY A 60 17.93 -13.63 16.08
N THR A 61 18.37 -12.38 16.28
CA THR A 61 17.45 -11.22 16.26
C THR A 61 16.73 -11.14 14.90
N VAL A 62 15.42 -11.01 14.94
CA VAL A 62 14.56 -10.99 13.74
C VAL A 62 14.44 -9.56 13.22
N VAL A 63 14.57 -9.37 11.91
CA VAL A 63 14.23 -8.09 11.27
C VAL A 63 12.80 -8.14 10.77
N CYS A 64 11.97 -7.17 11.18
CA CYS A 64 10.61 -6.98 10.69
C CYS A 64 10.50 -5.65 9.92
N GLY A 65 10.01 -5.69 8.69
CA GLY A 65 9.88 -4.51 7.82
C GLY A 65 9.12 -4.81 6.54
N GLY A 66 9.45 -4.11 5.46
CA GLY A 66 8.88 -4.37 4.14
C GLY A 66 9.88 -4.10 3.02
N ASN A 67 9.87 -4.92 1.97
CA ASN A 67 10.89 -4.94 0.91
C ASN A 67 12.30 -5.19 1.47
N LEU A 68 12.41 -6.13 2.36
CA LEU A 68 13.69 -6.47 2.97
C LEU A 68 14.61 -7.15 1.94
N PRO A 69 15.88 -6.72 1.80
CA PRO A 69 16.87 -7.48 1.05
C PRO A 69 17.16 -8.81 1.78
N VAL A 70 17.83 -9.73 1.12
CA VAL A 70 18.28 -10.97 1.76
C VAL A 70 19.39 -10.65 2.76
N LEU A 71 19.13 -10.91 4.05
CA LEU A 71 20.08 -10.72 5.15
C LEU A 71 20.42 -12.07 5.78
N PRO A 72 21.57 -12.20 6.46
CA PRO A 72 21.97 -13.42 7.15
C PRO A 72 21.26 -13.66 8.50
N CYS A 73 20.11 -13.03 8.71
CA CYS A 73 19.28 -13.14 9.91
C CYS A 73 17.83 -13.50 9.57
N PRO A 74 17.03 -14.00 10.54
CA PRO A 74 15.60 -14.23 10.32
C PRO A 74 14.86 -12.96 9.96
N GLN A 75 13.89 -13.05 9.04
CA GLN A 75 13.18 -11.90 8.50
C GLN A 75 11.66 -12.10 8.53
N LEU A 76 10.94 -11.06 8.88
CA LEU A 76 9.48 -10.93 8.72
C LEU A 76 9.20 -9.78 7.73
N ASP A 77 9.08 -10.11 6.46
CA ASP A 77 8.77 -9.12 5.42
C ASP A 77 7.24 -8.99 5.28
N LEU A 78 6.69 -7.94 5.85
CA LEU A 78 5.24 -7.68 5.83
C LEU A 78 4.71 -7.44 4.41
N LEU A 79 5.55 -7.03 3.45
CA LEU A 79 5.13 -6.92 2.06
C LEU A 79 5.10 -8.26 1.32
N LYS A 80 5.44 -9.37 2.00
CA LYS A 80 5.21 -10.75 1.55
C LYS A 80 4.07 -11.43 2.33
N ASP A 81 3.59 -10.81 3.41
CA ASP A 81 2.46 -11.31 4.20
C ASP A 81 1.12 -10.99 3.53
N THR A 82 0.37 -12.03 3.21
CA THR A 82 -0.90 -11.92 2.47
C THR A 82 -1.96 -11.12 3.25
N GLU A 83 -2.04 -11.30 4.57
CA GLU A 83 -3.01 -10.58 5.39
C GLU A 83 -2.64 -9.11 5.52
N TYR A 84 -1.35 -8.81 5.74
CA TYR A 84 -0.88 -7.43 5.72
C TYR A 84 -1.24 -6.74 4.41
N LEU A 85 -0.92 -7.38 3.29
CA LEU A 85 -1.17 -6.83 1.95
C LEU A 85 -2.66 -6.60 1.68
N ALA A 86 -3.54 -7.50 2.15
CA ALA A 86 -4.98 -7.35 1.99
C ALA A 86 -5.52 -6.15 2.78
N GLU A 87 -5.20 -6.05 4.07
CA GLU A 87 -5.66 -4.97 4.91
C GLU A 87 -5.04 -3.61 4.53
N ASN A 88 -3.74 -3.60 4.19
CA ASN A 88 -3.08 -2.38 3.71
C ASN A 88 -3.69 -1.87 2.39
N ALA A 89 -4.23 -2.75 1.54
CA ALA A 89 -4.93 -2.34 0.33
C ALA A 89 -6.24 -1.59 0.63
N VAL A 90 -7.00 -2.03 1.64
CA VAL A 90 -8.21 -1.33 2.11
C VAL A 90 -7.85 0.06 2.63
N ILE A 91 -6.85 0.14 3.54
CA ILE A 91 -6.38 1.41 4.09
C ILE A 91 -5.87 2.35 2.97
N THR A 92 -5.15 1.81 1.99
CA THR A 92 -4.65 2.58 0.84
C THR A 92 -5.80 3.11 -0.01
N ALA A 93 -6.83 2.30 -0.27
CA ALA A 93 -8.00 2.71 -1.04
C ALA A 93 -8.80 3.82 -0.34
N GLU A 94 -8.99 3.74 0.98
CA GLU A 94 -9.62 4.82 1.76
C GLU A 94 -8.81 6.12 1.70
N CYS A 95 -7.49 6.04 1.80
CA CYS A 95 -6.64 7.23 1.65
C CYS A 95 -6.70 7.79 0.22
N ALA A 96 -6.74 6.93 -0.80
CA ALA A 96 -6.87 7.36 -2.20
C ALA A 96 -8.22 8.07 -2.44
N LEU A 97 -9.30 7.56 -1.85
CA LEU A 97 -10.60 8.23 -1.91
C LEU A 97 -10.55 9.66 -1.35
N ARG A 98 -9.81 9.89 -0.26
CA ARG A 98 -9.60 11.24 0.28
C ARG A 98 -8.86 12.13 -0.72
N VAL A 99 -7.77 11.62 -1.32
CA VAL A 99 -7.00 12.37 -2.33
C VAL A 99 -7.89 12.73 -3.52
N VAL A 100 -8.70 11.80 -4.01
CA VAL A 100 -9.66 12.06 -5.10
C VAL A 100 -10.65 13.14 -4.70
N GLY A 101 -11.27 13.05 -3.51
CA GLY A 101 -12.24 14.03 -3.02
C GLY A 101 -11.66 15.42 -2.78
N GLU A 102 -10.37 15.52 -2.40
CA GLU A 102 -9.68 16.80 -2.23
C GLU A 102 -9.35 17.49 -3.57
N GLN A 103 -9.23 16.72 -4.65
CA GLN A 103 -8.80 17.22 -5.97
C GLN A 103 -9.95 17.43 -6.95
N LEU A 104 -11.09 16.74 -6.80
CA LEU A 104 -12.24 16.92 -7.65
C LEU A 104 -13.04 18.16 -7.22
N PRO A 105 -13.39 19.05 -8.15
CA PRO A 105 -14.15 20.27 -7.83
C PRO A 105 -15.67 20.01 -7.66
N SER A 106 -16.15 18.82 -8.02
CA SER A 106 -17.55 18.42 -7.99
C SER A 106 -17.76 17.12 -7.22
N GLU A 107 -19.01 16.75 -6.97
CA GLU A 107 -19.36 15.53 -6.25
C GLU A 107 -18.90 14.29 -7.01
N LEU A 108 -18.51 13.23 -6.28
CA LEU A 108 -18.04 11.97 -6.88
C LEU A 108 -19.03 11.37 -7.88
N ARG A 109 -20.34 11.46 -7.59
CA ARG A 109 -21.41 10.94 -8.46
C ARG A 109 -21.55 11.65 -9.81
N GLU A 110 -20.95 12.83 -9.96
CA GLU A 110 -20.95 13.60 -11.20
C GLU A 110 -19.74 13.30 -12.08
N ASN A 111 -18.83 12.43 -11.60
CA ASN A 111 -17.55 12.16 -12.25
C ASN A 111 -17.43 10.74 -12.77
N THR A 112 -16.89 10.63 -13.97
CA THR A 112 -16.42 9.38 -14.54
C THR A 112 -14.98 9.12 -14.09
N ILE A 113 -14.73 7.98 -13.46
CA ILE A 113 -13.41 7.64 -12.89
C ILE A 113 -12.90 6.35 -13.52
N LEU A 114 -11.70 6.40 -14.09
CA LEU A 114 -11.01 5.23 -14.59
C LEU A 114 -10.01 4.72 -13.56
N ILE A 115 -10.12 3.45 -13.20
CA ILE A 115 -9.12 2.75 -12.38
C ILE A 115 -8.29 1.86 -13.28
N ILE A 116 -6.98 2.08 -13.31
CA ILE A 116 -6.03 1.23 -14.03
C ILE A 116 -5.57 0.11 -13.12
N GLY A 117 -5.96 -1.13 -13.46
CA GLY A 117 -5.55 -2.35 -12.77
C GLY A 117 -6.60 -2.93 -11.81
N TRP A 118 -6.78 -4.25 -11.87
CA TRP A 118 -7.69 -5.04 -11.04
C TRP A 118 -6.95 -5.83 -9.96
N GLY A 119 -5.97 -5.15 -9.32
CA GLY A 119 -5.22 -5.66 -8.17
C GLY A 119 -5.95 -5.45 -6.84
N ARG A 120 -5.27 -5.72 -5.72
CA ARG A 120 -5.82 -5.54 -4.36
C ARG A 120 -6.36 -4.13 -4.13
N ILE A 121 -5.56 -3.10 -4.42
CA ILE A 121 -5.95 -1.70 -4.23
C ILE A 121 -7.07 -1.33 -5.21
N GLY A 122 -6.95 -1.68 -6.49
CA GLY A 122 -7.96 -1.37 -7.51
C GLY A 122 -9.34 -1.93 -7.18
N LYS A 123 -9.41 -3.17 -6.65
CA LYS A 123 -10.65 -3.80 -6.18
C LYS A 123 -11.32 -3.03 -5.04
N CYS A 124 -10.54 -2.69 -4.01
CA CYS A 124 -11.06 -1.94 -2.86
C CYS A 124 -11.50 -0.53 -3.27
N LEU A 125 -10.73 0.13 -4.13
CA LEU A 125 -11.03 1.49 -4.58
C LEU A 125 -12.27 1.54 -5.48
N ALA A 126 -12.43 0.56 -6.39
CA ALA A 126 -13.62 0.47 -7.24
C ALA A 126 -14.90 0.29 -6.41
N ASP A 127 -14.86 -0.59 -5.40
CA ASP A 127 -15.99 -0.77 -4.48
C ASP A 127 -16.29 0.51 -3.69
N LEU A 128 -15.28 1.16 -3.12
CA LEU A 128 -15.48 2.41 -2.36
C LEU A 128 -16.07 3.52 -3.23
N LEU A 129 -15.45 3.82 -4.38
CA LEU A 129 -15.93 4.87 -5.27
C LEU A 129 -17.34 4.59 -5.78
N GLY A 130 -17.65 3.34 -6.14
CA GLY A 130 -19.00 2.93 -6.55
C GLY A 130 -20.04 3.13 -5.45
N ARG A 131 -19.71 2.83 -4.19
CA ARG A 131 -20.61 3.10 -3.03
C ARG A 131 -20.88 4.58 -2.81
N PHE A 132 -19.91 5.44 -3.17
CA PHE A 132 -20.11 6.90 -3.17
C PHE A 132 -20.82 7.41 -4.43
N GLY A 133 -21.23 6.51 -5.32
CA GLY A 133 -22.03 6.83 -6.51
C GLY A 133 -21.22 7.29 -7.72
N ALA A 134 -19.88 7.23 -7.67
CA ALA A 134 -19.05 7.55 -8.83
C ALA A 134 -19.30 6.56 -9.99
N ASP A 135 -19.19 7.06 -11.21
CA ASP A 135 -19.24 6.25 -12.42
C ASP A 135 -17.86 5.65 -12.69
N VAL A 136 -17.65 4.42 -12.21
CA VAL A 136 -16.34 3.76 -12.22
C VAL A 136 -16.22 2.81 -13.41
N THR A 137 -15.11 2.93 -14.14
CA THR A 137 -14.65 1.96 -15.13
C THR A 137 -13.29 1.41 -14.69
N VAL A 138 -13.05 0.12 -14.91
CA VAL A 138 -11.79 -0.54 -14.52
C VAL A 138 -11.10 -1.11 -15.76
N THR A 139 -9.79 -0.88 -15.91
CA THR A 139 -9.01 -1.62 -16.90
C THR A 139 -8.37 -2.87 -16.28
N ALA A 140 -8.45 -3.97 -17.02
CA ALA A 140 -7.77 -5.22 -16.66
C ALA A 140 -7.11 -5.82 -17.90
N ARG A 141 -5.88 -6.35 -17.73
CA ARG A 141 -5.12 -6.92 -18.87
C ARG A 141 -5.68 -8.24 -19.40
N LYS A 142 -6.37 -8.98 -18.54
CA LYS A 142 -6.89 -10.31 -18.86
C LYS A 142 -8.37 -10.23 -19.16
N GLU A 143 -8.78 -10.75 -20.31
CA GLU A 143 -10.21 -10.84 -20.69
C GLU A 143 -11.07 -11.57 -19.63
N VAL A 144 -10.49 -12.55 -18.92
CA VAL A 144 -11.20 -13.23 -17.81
C VAL A 144 -11.51 -12.29 -16.66
N ASP A 145 -10.61 -11.35 -16.35
CA ASP A 145 -10.87 -10.34 -15.31
C ASP A 145 -11.93 -9.34 -15.77
N VAL A 146 -11.92 -8.94 -17.05
CA VAL A 146 -12.94 -8.08 -17.67
C VAL A 146 -14.32 -8.78 -17.61
N ALA A 147 -14.40 -10.04 -18.02
CA ALA A 147 -15.64 -10.81 -17.94
C ALA A 147 -16.15 -10.94 -16.50
N THR A 148 -15.25 -11.12 -15.53
CA THR A 148 -15.59 -11.15 -14.11
C THR A 148 -16.16 -9.82 -13.64
N LEU A 149 -15.53 -8.70 -14.03
CA LEU A 149 -16.00 -7.35 -13.70
C LEU A 149 -17.40 -7.08 -14.26
N HIS A 150 -17.66 -7.46 -15.52
CA HIS A 150 -19.00 -7.37 -16.11
C HIS A 150 -20.03 -8.19 -15.33
N SER A 151 -19.66 -9.41 -14.90
CA SER A 151 -20.56 -10.27 -14.09
C SER A 151 -20.87 -9.67 -12.72
N LEU A 152 -19.99 -8.80 -12.20
CA LEU A 152 -20.19 -8.03 -10.97
C LEU A 152 -20.93 -6.70 -11.20
N GLY A 153 -21.37 -6.42 -12.44
CA GLY A 153 -22.05 -5.18 -12.80
C GLY A 153 -21.15 -3.96 -12.91
N LEU A 154 -19.83 -4.15 -12.98
CA LEU A 154 -18.87 -3.06 -13.15
C LEU A 154 -18.54 -2.85 -14.63
N ARG A 155 -18.35 -1.59 -15.03
CA ARG A 155 -17.81 -1.29 -16.35
C ARG A 155 -16.32 -1.62 -16.39
N ALA A 156 -15.92 -2.34 -17.41
CA ALA A 156 -14.51 -2.71 -17.58
C ALA A 156 -14.20 -2.97 -19.04
N ASP A 157 -12.94 -2.82 -19.41
CA ASP A 157 -12.39 -3.32 -20.68
C ASP A 157 -10.87 -3.49 -20.55
N THR A 158 -10.26 -4.02 -21.61
CA THR A 158 -8.80 -4.05 -21.75
C THR A 158 -8.27 -2.64 -22.05
N PRO A 159 -7.02 -2.31 -21.67
CA PRO A 159 -6.48 -0.96 -21.84
C PRO A 159 -6.55 -0.43 -23.29
N ASP A 160 -6.37 -1.28 -24.27
CA ASP A 160 -6.39 -0.96 -25.69
C ASP A 160 -7.77 -0.51 -26.23
N ARG A 161 -8.84 -0.75 -25.46
CA ARG A 161 -10.23 -0.38 -25.84
C ARG A 161 -10.75 0.83 -25.07
N ILE A 162 -9.98 1.38 -24.15
CA ILE A 162 -10.38 2.53 -23.33
C ILE A 162 -9.56 3.75 -23.71
N ARG A 163 -10.23 4.90 -23.79
CA ARG A 163 -9.60 6.22 -23.93
C ARG A 163 -9.54 6.89 -22.57
N PRO A 164 -8.39 6.94 -21.89
CA PRO A 164 -8.30 7.50 -20.55
C PRO A 164 -8.58 9.01 -20.49
N GLY A 165 -8.33 9.73 -21.58
CA GLY A 165 -8.64 11.16 -21.70
C GLY A 165 -10.13 11.53 -21.59
N ASP A 166 -11.04 10.58 -21.78
CA ASP A 166 -12.48 10.78 -21.68
C ASP A 166 -12.98 10.80 -20.21
N TYR A 167 -12.12 10.50 -19.25
CA TYR A 167 -12.47 10.42 -17.84
C TYR A 167 -12.10 11.68 -17.07
N ALA A 168 -12.94 12.05 -16.10
CA ALA A 168 -12.67 13.17 -15.21
C ALA A 168 -11.44 12.90 -14.31
N ALA A 169 -11.26 11.66 -13.92
CA ALA A 169 -10.09 11.22 -13.15
C ALA A 169 -9.60 9.85 -13.61
N VAL A 170 -8.27 9.68 -13.64
CA VAL A 170 -7.59 8.40 -13.90
C VAL A 170 -6.72 8.07 -12.69
N ILE A 171 -6.93 6.89 -12.13
CA ILE A 171 -6.21 6.43 -10.93
C ILE A 171 -5.47 5.14 -11.27
N ASN A 172 -4.14 5.21 -11.31
CA ASN A 172 -3.32 4.04 -11.56
C ASN A 172 -3.04 3.26 -10.27
N THR A 173 -3.31 1.97 -10.31
CA THR A 173 -2.95 1.00 -9.27
C THR A 173 -2.03 -0.12 -9.78
N ALA A 174 -1.71 -0.12 -11.08
CA ALA A 174 -0.85 -1.11 -11.71
C ALA A 174 0.63 -0.70 -11.64
N PRO A 175 1.55 -1.60 -11.27
CA PRO A 175 2.98 -1.29 -11.20
C PRO A 175 3.64 -1.34 -12.60
N ALA A 176 3.04 -0.68 -13.58
CA ALA A 176 3.50 -0.62 -14.96
C ALA A 176 2.90 0.60 -15.66
N VAL A 177 3.61 1.16 -16.63
CA VAL A 177 3.06 2.16 -17.54
C VAL A 177 2.07 1.45 -18.46
N VAL A 178 0.80 1.86 -18.40
CA VAL A 178 -0.31 1.29 -19.19
C VAL A 178 -0.74 2.25 -20.29
N TYR A 179 -0.72 3.54 -20.00
CA TYR A 179 -1.01 4.62 -20.94
C TYR A 179 0.13 5.63 -20.95
N ASP A 180 0.43 6.17 -22.12
CA ASP A 180 1.40 7.26 -22.27
C ASP A 180 0.74 8.63 -21.98
N GLU A 181 1.55 9.70 -22.03
CA GLU A 181 1.10 11.05 -21.73
C GLU A 181 0.07 11.56 -22.75
N ALA A 182 0.22 11.20 -24.03
CA ALA A 182 -0.70 11.59 -25.10
C ALA A 182 -2.07 10.92 -24.96
N GLU A 183 -2.10 9.66 -24.54
CA GLU A 183 -3.34 8.93 -24.28
C GLU A 183 -4.10 9.51 -23.07
N LEU A 184 -3.38 10.09 -22.11
CA LEU A 184 -3.93 10.75 -20.90
C LEU A 184 -4.35 12.20 -21.15
N GLU A 185 -4.13 12.75 -22.34
CA GLU A 185 -4.56 14.09 -22.70
C GLU A 185 -6.08 14.22 -22.60
N GLY A 186 -6.57 15.32 -21.99
CA GLY A 186 -7.99 15.55 -21.69
C GLY A 186 -8.41 15.14 -20.29
N CYS A 187 -7.75 14.18 -19.64
CA CYS A 187 -8.01 13.85 -18.25
C CYS A 187 -7.50 14.95 -17.32
N LYS A 188 -8.38 15.47 -16.45
CA LYS A 188 -8.05 16.59 -15.56
C LYS A 188 -7.34 16.17 -14.28
N LEU A 189 -7.61 14.97 -13.78
CA LEU A 189 -7.04 14.46 -12.53
C LEU A 189 -6.35 13.12 -12.76
N LYS A 190 -5.04 13.10 -12.59
CA LYS A 190 -4.20 11.91 -12.75
C LYS A 190 -3.53 11.56 -11.44
N ILE A 191 -3.80 10.38 -10.88
CA ILE A 191 -3.26 9.92 -9.59
C ILE A 191 -2.55 8.58 -9.77
N ASP A 192 -1.28 8.50 -9.38
CA ASP A 192 -0.51 7.26 -9.40
C ASP A 192 -0.29 6.72 -7.98
N LEU A 193 -0.95 5.60 -7.67
CA LEU A 193 -0.86 4.87 -6.40
C LEU A 193 0.16 3.71 -6.46
N ALA A 194 0.66 3.39 -7.63
CA ALA A 194 1.52 2.23 -7.82
C ALA A 194 2.86 2.37 -7.10
N SER A 195 3.48 1.24 -6.75
CA SER A 195 4.78 1.19 -6.07
C SER A 195 5.95 1.69 -6.95
N CYS A 196 5.79 1.61 -8.26
CA CYS A 196 6.70 2.19 -9.26
C CYS A 196 5.91 3.10 -10.21
N PRO A 197 6.56 4.02 -10.94
CA PRO A 197 5.88 4.90 -11.88
C PRO A 197 5.03 4.12 -12.90
N GLY A 198 3.74 4.43 -12.94
CA GLY A 198 2.78 3.81 -13.86
C GLY A 198 2.05 4.83 -14.73
N MET A 199 2.20 6.12 -14.44
CA MET A 199 1.81 7.22 -15.31
C MET A 199 2.95 8.22 -15.42
N LEU A 200 3.10 8.81 -16.59
CA LEU A 200 4.10 9.83 -16.93
C LEU A 200 3.41 11.17 -17.13
N GLY A 201 4.08 12.26 -16.81
CA GLY A 201 3.58 13.63 -16.96
C GLY A 201 3.81 14.47 -15.71
N ASP A 202 4.00 15.77 -15.90
CA ASP A 202 4.28 16.72 -14.82
C ASP A 202 3.04 17.00 -13.94
N ASP A 203 1.85 16.73 -14.45
CA ASP A 203 0.56 16.92 -13.77
C ASP A 203 0.05 15.66 -13.04
N VAL A 204 0.85 14.61 -12.98
CA VAL A 204 0.50 13.36 -12.27
C VAL A 204 0.77 13.51 -10.77
N ILE A 205 -0.25 13.32 -9.97
CA ILE A 205 -0.13 13.27 -8.50
C ILE A 205 0.43 11.91 -8.09
N ILE A 206 1.69 11.89 -7.66
CA ILE A 206 2.33 10.67 -7.13
C ILE A 206 1.88 10.47 -5.69
N ALA A 207 1.03 9.50 -5.47
CA ALA A 207 0.35 9.26 -4.19
C ALA A 207 0.82 7.94 -3.54
N ARG A 208 2.11 7.86 -3.20
CA ARG A 208 2.71 6.70 -2.54
C ARG A 208 2.74 6.84 -1.03
N GLY A 209 2.71 5.70 -0.33
CA GLY A 209 2.81 5.67 1.12
C GLY A 209 1.64 6.35 1.84
N LEU A 210 0.47 6.41 1.22
CA LEU A 210 -0.71 7.07 1.74
C LEU A 210 -1.10 6.62 3.17
N PRO A 211 -1.09 5.33 3.53
CA PRO A 211 -1.43 4.90 4.88
C PRO A 211 -0.58 5.55 5.96
N GLY A 212 0.74 5.61 5.76
CA GLY A 212 1.66 6.25 6.69
C GLY A 212 1.51 7.77 6.78
N LYS A 213 1.00 8.41 5.71
CA LYS A 213 0.78 9.86 5.62
C LYS A 213 -0.57 10.29 6.21
N TYR A 214 -1.65 9.61 5.84
CA TYR A 214 -3.02 10.03 6.15
C TYR A 214 -3.60 9.36 7.40
N VAL A 215 -3.22 8.09 7.67
CA VAL A 215 -3.74 7.30 8.78
C VAL A 215 -2.63 6.48 9.46
N PRO A 216 -1.56 7.14 9.95
CA PRO A 216 -0.39 6.47 10.51
C PRO A 216 -0.73 5.58 11.72
N GLU A 217 -1.77 5.89 12.47
CA GLU A 217 -2.24 5.08 13.58
C GLU A 217 -2.77 3.72 13.09
N SER A 218 -3.66 3.70 12.09
CA SER A 218 -4.21 2.46 11.52
C SER A 218 -3.10 1.62 10.88
N SER A 219 -2.19 2.27 10.14
CA SER A 219 -1.02 1.63 9.55
C SER A 219 -0.11 1.00 10.61
N GLY A 220 0.18 1.74 11.68
CA GLY A 220 1.01 1.24 12.81
C GLY A 220 0.35 0.09 13.55
N ARG A 221 -0.95 0.15 13.79
CA ARG A 221 -1.72 -0.95 14.41
C ARG A 221 -1.67 -2.22 13.54
N LEU A 222 -1.81 -2.07 12.22
CA LEU A 222 -1.69 -3.18 11.29
C LEU A 222 -0.30 -3.81 11.34
N ILE A 223 0.77 -3.00 11.28
CA ILE A 223 2.17 -3.45 11.40
C ILE A 223 2.37 -4.25 12.68
N ALA A 224 1.97 -3.70 13.83
CA ALA A 224 2.16 -4.34 15.13
C ALA A 224 1.39 -5.66 15.25
N ARG A 225 0.14 -5.69 14.81
CA ARG A 225 -0.70 -6.89 14.86
C ARG A 225 -0.14 -8.01 13.99
N ARG A 226 0.31 -7.68 12.77
CA ARG A 226 0.90 -8.69 11.88
C ARG A 226 2.27 -9.17 12.37
N LEU A 227 3.11 -8.28 12.92
CA LEU A 227 4.34 -8.70 13.59
C LEU A 227 4.05 -9.73 14.69
N LEU A 228 3.08 -9.47 15.56
CA LEU A 228 2.74 -10.39 16.65
C LEU A 228 2.16 -11.73 16.15
N ALA A 229 1.37 -11.71 15.08
CA ALA A 229 0.84 -12.92 14.49
C ALA A 229 1.96 -13.79 13.89
N LEU A 230 2.79 -13.20 13.04
CA LEU A 230 3.92 -13.89 12.41
C LEU A 230 4.97 -14.39 13.43
N TRP A 231 5.19 -13.62 14.51
CA TRP A 231 6.04 -14.05 15.62
C TRP A 231 5.51 -15.32 16.30
N LYS A 232 4.19 -15.46 16.42
CA LYS A 232 3.55 -16.65 16.98
C LYS A 232 3.65 -17.87 16.05
N GLU A 233 3.57 -17.64 14.75
CA GLU A 233 3.64 -18.70 13.72
C GLU A 233 5.07 -19.23 13.55
N ALA A 234 6.09 -18.41 13.80
CA ALA A 234 7.49 -18.78 13.64
C ALA A 234 8.08 -19.58 14.83
N LYS A 235 7.31 -19.79 15.91
CA LYS A 235 7.70 -20.53 17.13
C LYS A 235 6.83 -21.76 17.37
#